data_5e10cc638fd27a44143460571483d059
#
_entry.id   5e10cc638fd27a44143460571483d059
#
_cell.length_a   1.000
_cell.length_b   1.000
_cell.length_c   1.000
_cell.angle_alpha   90.00
_cell.angle_beta   90.00
_cell.angle_gamma   90.00
#
_symmetry.space_group_name_H-M   'P 1'
#
loop_
_entity.id
_entity.type
_entity.pdbx_description
1 polymer ?
#
loop_
_entity_poly.entity_id
_entity_poly.type
_entity_poly.pdbx_seq_one_letter_code
_entity_poly.pdbx_strand_id
1 'polypeptide(L)'
;MVERFAWRALAGVALASCLLWPGRAPAQAWPGLRPPDHGHSGKLLLTGGVSTIEGAAGGGLVPWALIGGQGTRDQVGGNVFMTRVGLDDFTLATAGALVGIHDRIELSVARQAFDTRDVGTALGLGRGFTIHQDVVGAKLRLAGDAVLEQDRRLPQLAIGIEYKANDRGALLRAIGAHDDHGIDVYASATKLYLAQGVLASATLRATRANQFGLLGFGGDRHGGYRLQAEGSLALLLDRHVAVGVEYRTKPDNLGIAQEDAAWDAFVAWAPGRHVSLTLAYVDLGNIVVASQHGAYASLQLGF
;
A
#
# COMPACT_ATOMS: atom_id res chain seq x y z
N MET A 1 -6.47 -22.07 -20.15
CA MET A 1 -7.66 -21.22 -20.36
C MET A 1 -8.72 -21.35 -19.24
N VAL A 2 -8.58 -22.29 -18.33
CA VAL A 2 -9.58 -22.59 -17.27
C VAL A 2 -9.30 -21.83 -15.95
N GLU A 3 -8.05 -21.50 -15.63
CA GLU A 3 -7.69 -20.85 -14.35
C GLU A 3 -8.01 -19.35 -14.25
N ARG A 4 -8.21 -18.65 -15.39
CA ARG A 4 -8.53 -17.21 -15.38
C ARG A 4 -9.99 -16.89 -15.00
N PHE A 5 -10.85 -17.88 -14.92
CA PHE A 5 -12.29 -17.68 -14.63
C PHE A 5 -12.62 -17.67 -13.13
N ALA A 6 -11.83 -18.36 -12.30
CA ALA A 6 -12.11 -18.52 -10.88
C ALA A 6 -11.90 -17.22 -10.06
N TRP A 7 -10.94 -16.39 -10.42
CA TRP A 7 -10.61 -15.17 -9.66
C TRP A 7 -11.53 -13.97 -9.96
N ARG A 8 -12.13 -13.92 -11.14
CA ARG A 8 -13.13 -12.88 -11.46
C ARG A 8 -14.44 -13.04 -10.67
N ALA A 9 -14.78 -14.25 -10.27
CA ALA A 9 -15.97 -14.53 -9.47
C ALA A 9 -15.80 -14.14 -8.00
N LEU A 10 -14.62 -14.25 -7.43
CA LEU A 10 -14.35 -13.92 -6.01
C LEU A 10 -14.28 -12.43 -5.74
N ALA A 11 -13.74 -11.63 -6.65
CA ALA A 11 -13.73 -10.17 -6.53
C ALA A 11 -15.13 -9.52 -6.68
N GLY A 12 -16.00 -10.13 -7.48
CA GLY A 12 -17.36 -9.65 -7.67
C GLY A 12 -18.33 -9.97 -6.51
N VAL A 13 -18.10 -11.07 -5.80
CA VAL A 13 -18.96 -11.51 -4.70
C VAL A 13 -18.70 -10.73 -3.40
N ALA A 14 -17.48 -10.27 -3.16
CA ALA A 14 -17.16 -9.50 -1.96
C ALA A 14 -17.74 -8.08 -1.95
N LEU A 15 -17.97 -7.47 -3.11
CA LEU A 15 -18.53 -6.12 -3.22
C LEU A 15 -20.09 -6.09 -3.29
N ALA A 16 -20.71 -7.17 -3.75
CA ALA A 16 -22.17 -7.22 -3.93
C ALA A 16 -22.93 -7.59 -2.64
N SER A 17 -22.26 -8.23 -1.66
CA SER A 17 -22.91 -8.69 -0.42
C SER A 17 -23.08 -7.62 0.65
N CYS A 18 -22.49 -6.44 0.50
CA CYS A 18 -22.63 -5.36 1.48
C CYS A 18 -23.86 -4.43 1.27
N LEU A 19 -24.60 -4.56 0.19
CA LEU A 19 -25.66 -3.59 -0.17
C LEU A 19 -27.12 -4.06 -0.03
N LEU A 20 -27.39 -5.34 0.29
CA LEU A 20 -28.77 -5.83 0.35
C LEU A 20 -29.03 -6.75 1.56
N TRP A 21 -29.15 -6.19 2.79
CA TRP A 21 -29.83 -6.90 3.87
C TRP A 21 -30.65 -5.98 4.77
N PRO A 22 -31.94 -5.86 4.56
CA PRO A 22 -32.85 -5.42 5.59
C PRO A 22 -33.53 -6.66 6.21
N GLY A 23 -32.92 -7.20 7.24
CA GLY A 23 -33.52 -8.30 7.98
C GLY A 23 -32.76 -8.55 9.28
N ARG A 24 -33.34 -8.13 10.41
CA ARG A 24 -32.87 -8.51 11.74
C ARG A 24 -33.05 -10.02 11.91
N ALA A 25 -32.01 -10.81 11.70
CA ALA A 25 -31.89 -12.13 12.26
C ALA A 25 -31.41 -11.99 13.72
N PRO A 26 -31.97 -12.72 14.70
CA PRO A 26 -31.45 -12.71 16.06
C PRO A 26 -30.02 -13.31 16.02
N ALA A 27 -29.03 -12.52 16.44
CA ALA A 27 -27.66 -12.96 16.54
C ALA A 27 -27.58 -14.09 17.57
N GLN A 28 -27.32 -15.31 17.11
CA GLN A 28 -26.87 -16.38 18.00
C GLN A 28 -25.47 -15.98 18.52
N ALA A 29 -25.39 -15.61 19.78
CA ALA A 29 -24.14 -15.30 20.45
C ALA A 29 -23.27 -16.55 20.53
N TRP A 30 -22.14 -16.54 19.85
CA TRP A 30 -21.09 -17.51 20.09
C TRP A 30 -20.49 -17.24 21.49
N PRO A 31 -20.38 -18.25 22.38
CA PRO A 31 -19.80 -18.04 23.70
C PRO A 31 -18.33 -17.63 23.55
N GLY A 32 -18.00 -16.38 23.87
CA GLY A 32 -16.61 -15.86 23.87
C GLY A 32 -16.36 -14.63 23.02
N LEU A 33 -17.24 -14.27 22.09
CA LEU A 33 -17.14 -12.99 21.38
C LEU A 33 -18.06 -11.96 22.06
N ARG A 34 -17.48 -11.08 22.87
CA ARG A 34 -18.20 -9.86 23.28
C ARG A 34 -18.46 -9.04 22.03
N PRO A 35 -19.69 -8.49 21.83
CA PRO A 35 -19.90 -7.52 20.77
C PRO A 35 -18.90 -6.37 20.96
N PRO A 36 -18.33 -5.83 19.89
CA PRO A 36 -17.42 -4.71 19.99
C PRO A 36 -18.12 -3.57 20.72
N ASP A 37 -17.47 -3.08 21.77
CA ASP A 37 -17.93 -1.90 22.52
C ASP A 37 -17.80 -0.70 21.58
N HIS A 38 -18.89 -0.26 20.99
CA HIS A 38 -18.95 0.80 19.98
C HIS A 38 -18.65 2.21 20.53
N GLY A 39 -18.20 2.31 21.78
CA GLY A 39 -18.18 3.59 22.49
C GLY A 39 -16.86 4.33 22.48
N HIS A 40 -15.70 3.75 22.74
CA HIS A 40 -14.48 4.55 23.01
C HIS A 40 -13.14 3.85 22.79
N SER A 41 -13.08 2.67 22.21
CA SER A 41 -11.82 1.97 21.90
C SER A 41 -11.46 2.09 20.43
N GLY A 42 -10.19 2.33 20.15
CA GLY A 42 -9.64 2.47 18.81
C GLY A 42 -8.24 3.09 18.90
N LYS A 43 -7.52 3.02 17.80
CA LYS A 43 -6.20 3.69 17.68
C LYS A 43 -6.37 5.20 17.72
N LEU A 44 -5.32 5.89 18.14
CA LEU A 44 -5.24 7.34 17.99
C LEU A 44 -5.29 7.69 16.48
N LEU A 45 -5.88 8.84 16.16
CA LEU A 45 -5.97 9.30 14.77
C LEU A 45 -4.58 9.35 14.13
N LEU A 46 -4.48 8.98 12.86
CA LEU A 46 -3.26 8.93 12.05
C LEU A 46 -2.19 7.92 12.53
N THR A 47 -2.39 7.21 13.67
CA THR A 47 -1.41 6.24 14.16
C THR A 47 -1.57 4.84 13.56
N GLY A 48 -2.59 4.59 12.74
CA GLY A 48 -2.74 3.38 11.93
C GLY A 48 -2.07 3.45 10.56
N GLY A 49 -1.45 4.60 10.23
CA GLY A 49 -0.98 4.91 8.88
C GLY A 49 -2.12 5.15 7.88
N VAL A 50 -1.75 5.39 6.64
CA VAL A 50 -2.65 5.37 5.49
C VAL A 50 -2.35 4.12 4.64
N SER A 51 -3.16 3.81 3.64
CA SER A 51 -2.85 2.70 2.74
C SER A 51 -1.86 3.16 1.68
N THR A 52 -0.79 2.38 1.50
CA THR A 52 0.16 2.58 0.40
C THR A 52 -0.50 2.29 -0.95
N ILE A 53 0.13 2.70 -2.03
CA ILE A 53 -0.30 2.33 -3.40
C ILE A 53 -0.34 0.80 -3.62
N GLU A 54 0.34 0.02 -2.80
CA GLU A 54 0.39 -1.45 -2.84
C GLU A 54 -0.58 -2.11 -1.84
N GLY A 55 -1.27 -1.31 -1.00
CA GLY A 55 -2.35 -1.76 -0.12
C GLY A 55 -1.97 -1.98 1.34
N ALA A 56 -0.69 -2.11 1.68
CA ALA A 56 -0.24 -2.22 3.06
C ALA A 56 -0.40 -0.89 3.82
N ALA A 57 -0.59 -0.94 5.13
CA ALA A 57 -0.55 0.26 5.96
C ALA A 57 0.84 0.88 6.00
N GLY A 58 0.92 2.20 5.78
CA GLY A 58 2.17 2.96 5.71
C GLY A 58 1.92 4.45 5.54
N GLY A 59 2.78 5.13 4.77
CA GLY A 59 2.68 6.56 4.51
C GLY A 59 2.07 6.90 3.15
N GLY A 60 2.11 6.00 2.19
CA GLY A 60 1.65 6.21 0.81
C GLY A 60 2.50 5.42 -0.17
N LEU A 61 3.82 5.57 -0.10
CA LEU A 61 4.79 4.78 -0.87
C LEU A 61 5.46 3.68 -0.02
N VAL A 62 5.69 3.94 1.27
CA VAL A 62 6.49 3.08 2.16
C VAL A 62 5.59 2.36 3.16
N PRO A 63 5.64 1.02 3.25
CA PRO A 63 4.94 0.29 4.29
C PRO A 63 5.62 0.51 5.66
N TRP A 64 4.82 0.79 6.68
CA TRP A 64 5.29 0.93 8.05
C TRP A 64 5.08 -0.36 8.84
N ALA A 65 5.73 -0.46 10.01
CA ALA A 65 5.52 -1.60 10.90
C ALA A 65 4.13 -1.60 11.56
N LEU A 66 3.35 -0.52 11.40
CA LEU A 66 1.99 -0.40 11.93
C LEU A 66 1.05 -1.40 11.25
N ILE A 67 0.06 -1.85 11.99
CA ILE A 67 -1.07 -2.65 11.48
C ILE A 67 -2.21 -1.68 11.18
N GLY A 68 -2.73 -1.72 9.96
CA GLY A 68 -3.79 -0.81 9.52
C GLY A 68 -5.15 -1.08 10.17
N GLY A 69 -6.10 -0.18 9.92
CA GLY A 69 -7.42 -0.19 10.54
C GLY A 69 -7.42 0.38 11.96
N GLN A 70 -8.62 0.55 12.51
CA GLN A 70 -8.84 1.16 13.83
C GLN A 70 -8.84 0.14 14.98
N GLY A 71 -8.78 -1.17 14.68
CA GLY A 71 -8.78 -2.23 15.67
C GLY A 71 -7.54 -2.22 16.56
N THR A 72 -7.75 -2.38 17.88
CA THR A 72 -6.72 -2.56 18.89
C THR A 72 -6.40 -4.05 19.12
N ARG A 73 -5.66 -4.37 20.20
CA ARG A 73 -5.19 -5.75 20.46
C ARG A 73 -6.29 -6.80 20.56
N ASP A 74 -7.51 -6.40 20.95
CA ASP A 74 -8.66 -7.30 21.12
C ASP A 74 -9.70 -7.15 19.99
N GLN A 75 -9.39 -6.39 18.96
CA GLN A 75 -10.33 -5.98 17.93
C GLN A 75 -9.84 -6.33 16.54
N VAL A 76 -10.78 -6.37 15.61
CA VAL A 76 -10.56 -6.37 14.17
C VAL A 76 -10.97 -5.01 13.65
N GLY A 77 -10.12 -4.42 12.84
CA GLY A 77 -10.41 -3.18 12.13
C GLY A 77 -10.00 -3.31 10.68
N GLY A 78 -10.41 -2.38 9.86
CA GLY A 78 -10.03 -2.42 8.46
C GLY A 78 -10.23 -1.08 7.80
N ASN A 79 -9.85 -1.00 6.54
CA ASN A 79 -10.17 0.13 5.69
C ASN A 79 -10.36 -0.28 4.23
N VAL A 80 -11.02 0.57 3.50
CA VAL A 80 -11.02 0.60 2.04
C VAL A 80 -10.43 1.93 1.60
N PHE A 81 -9.73 1.92 0.48
CA PHE A 81 -9.07 3.11 -0.01
C PHE A 81 -9.12 3.23 -1.53
N MET A 82 -9.00 4.46 -1.99
CA MET A 82 -8.80 4.81 -3.40
C MET A 82 -7.69 5.85 -3.48
N THR A 83 -6.73 5.60 -4.37
CA THR A 83 -5.59 6.49 -4.60
C THR A 83 -5.50 6.83 -6.09
N ARG A 84 -5.20 8.08 -6.39
CA ARG A 84 -4.87 8.53 -7.73
C ARG A 84 -3.55 9.30 -7.72
N VAL A 85 -2.66 8.93 -8.63
CA VAL A 85 -1.40 9.63 -8.89
C VAL A 85 -1.43 10.11 -10.34
N GLY A 86 -1.45 11.43 -10.53
CA GLY A 86 -1.33 12.05 -11.84
C GLY A 86 0.11 12.48 -12.06
N LEU A 87 0.80 11.83 -12.98
CA LEU A 87 2.17 12.14 -13.38
C LEU A 87 2.17 12.92 -14.69
N ASP A 88 3.34 13.37 -15.13
CA ASP A 88 3.47 14.11 -16.39
C ASP A 88 2.91 13.31 -17.57
N ASP A 89 3.37 12.07 -17.75
CA ASP A 89 3.04 11.23 -18.90
C ASP A 89 2.08 10.09 -18.55
N PHE A 90 1.90 9.76 -17.28
CA PHE A 90 1.16 8.58 -16.82
C PHE A 90 0.11 8.92 -15.77
N THR A 91 -0.79 8.00 -15.53
CA THR A 91 -1.69 8.06 -14.39
C THR A 91 -1.74 6.70 -13.71
N LEU A 92 -1.58 6.65 -12.40
CA LEU A 92 -1.81 5.46 -11.60
C LEU A 92 -3.09 5.66 -10.78
N ALA A 93 -4.01 4.73 -10.89
CA ALA A 93 -5.16 4.62 -10.01
C ALA A 93 -5.07 3.30 -9.23
N THR A 94 -5.30 3.36 -7.93
CA THR A 94 -5.32 2.17 -7.06
C THR A 94 -6.58 2.16 -6.23
N ALA A 95 -7.20 1.01 -6.09
CA ALA A 95 -8.27 0.78 -5.11
C ALA A 95 -7.98 -0.52 -4.36
N GLY A 96 -8.31 -0.55 -3.08
CA GLY A 96 -8.01 -1.71 -2.26
C GLY A 96 -8.68 -1.69 -0.90
N ALA A 97 -8.35 -2.71 -0.13
CA ALA A 97 -8.83 -2.88 1.24
C ALA A 97 -7.75 -3.58 2.07
N LEU A 98 -7.76 -3.32 3.36
CA LEU A 98 -6.99 -4.08 4.32
C LEU A 98 -7.82 -4.39 5.57
N VAL A 99 -7.42 -5.46 6.25
CA VAL A 99 -7.97 -5.87 7.54
C VAL A 99 -6.81 -6.08 8.52
N GLY A 100 -6.89 -5.40 9.66
CA GLY A 100 -5.99 -5.57 10.79
C GLY A 100 -6.66 -6.41 11.88
N ILE A 101 -6.00 -7.49 12.29
CA ILE A 101 -6.51 -8.45 13.26
C ILE A 101 -5.66 -8.35 14.51
N HIS A 102 -6.28 -7.98 15.65
CA HIS A 102 -5.68 -7.91 16.97
C HIS A 102 -4.40 -7.05 17.03
N ASP A 103 -4.34 -6.00 16.18
CA ASP A 103 -3.15 -5.16 16.03
C ASP A 103 -1.85 -5.96 15.82
N ARG A 104 -1.95 -7.13 15.22
CA ARG A 104 -0.84 -8.07 15.02
C ARG A 104 -0.69 -8.58 13.59
N ILE A 105 -1.79 -8.88 12.93
CA ILE A 105 -1.80 -9.39 11.56
C ILE A 105 -2.54 -8.38 10.68
N GLU A 106 -2.00 -8.12 9.52
CA GLU A 106 -2.65 -7.33 8.47
C GLU A 106 -2.73 -8.18 7.20
N LEU A 107 -3.90 -8.20 6.59
CA LEU A 107 -4.12 -8.76 5.26
C LEU A 107 -4.59 -7.63 4.36
N SER A 108 -4.04 -7.52 3.16
CA SER A 108 -4.36 -6.45 2.23
C SER A 108 -4.55 -6.96 0.80
N VAL A 109 -5.39 -6.26 0.07
CA VAL A 109 -5.57 -6.44 -1.37
C VAL A 109 -5.62 -5.08 -2.04
N ALA A 110 -4.98 -4.95 -3.20
CA ALA A 110 -5.04 -3.76 -4.02
C ALA A 110 -5.07 -4.12 -5.50
N ARG A 111 -5.80 -3.32 -6.28
CA ARG A 111 -5.75 -3.36 -7.73
C ARG A 111 -5.28 -2.01 -8.24
N GLN A 112 -4.24 -2.04 -9.04
CA GLN A 112 -3.63 -0.89 -9.68
C GLN A 112 -4.00 -0.86 -11.16
N ALA A 113 -4.25 0.33 -11.68
CA ALA A 113 -4.45 0.61 -13.11
C ALA A 113 -3.46 1.70 -13.51
N PHE A 114 -2.45 1.32 -14.26
CA PHE A 114 -1.43 2.21 -14.78
C PHE A 114 -1.74 2.56 -16.23
N ASP A 115 -2.24 3.76 -16.45
CA ASP A 115 -2.63 4.29 -17.76
C ASP A 115 -1.43 5.02 -18.40
N THR A 116 -1.04 4.56 -19.59
CA THR A 116 0.08 5.10 -20.35
C THR A 116 -0.27 6.35 -21.15
N ARG A 117 -1.51 6.83 -21.10
CA ARG A 117 -2.00 8.04 -21.77
C ARG A 117 -1.52 8.12 -23.26
N ASP A 118 -0.87 9.23 -23.62
CA ASP A 118 -0.37 9.45 -24.99
C ASP A 118 0.91 8.66 -25.30
N VAL A 119 1.69 8.25 -24.28
CA VAL A 119 2.87 7.39 -24.44
C VAL A 119 2.48 6.05 -25.10
N GLY A 120 1.32 5.49 -24.73
CA GLY A 120 0.79 4.28 -25.36
C GLY A 120 0.58 4.44 -26.86
N THR A 121 0.17 5.62 -27.33
CA THR A 121 0.04 5.92 -28.77
C THR A 121 1.42 5.96 -29.44
N ALA A 122 2.40 6.62 -28.84
CA ALA A 122 3.75 6.72 -29.37
C ALA A 122 4.43 5.33 -29.48
N LEU A 123 4.09 4.40 -28.60
CA LEU A 123 4.57 3.02 -28.61
C LEU A 123 3.73 2.07 -29.48
N GLY A 124 2.71 2.55 -30.18
CA GLY A 124 1.83 1.73 -31.01
C GLY A 124 0.85 0.84 -30.23
N LEU A 125 0.70 1.07 -28.92
CA LEU A 125 -0.21 0.31 -28.04
C LEU A 125 -1.64 0.88 -28.02
N GLY A 126 -1.81 2.10 -28.54
CA GLY A 126 -3.06 2.85 -28.50
C GLY A 126 -3.14 3.82 -27.31
N ARG A 127 -3.97 4.87 -27.46
CA ARG A 127 -4.18 5.88 -26.44
C ARG A 127 -4.87 5.28 -25.22
N GLY A 128 -4.37 5.60 -24.01
CA GLY A 128 -4.96 5.09 -22.77
C GLY A 128 -4.76 3.60 -22.56
N PHE A 129 -3.73 3.01 -23.18
CA PHE A 129 -3.36 1.63 -22.89
C PHE A 129 -3.05 1.47 -21.41
N THR A 130 -3.70 0.52 -20.76
CA THR A 130 -3.61 0.34 -19.30
C THR A 130 -3.03 -1.01 -18.94
N ILE A 131 -2.08 -0.99 -18.01
CA ILE A 131 -1.53 -2.18 -17.34
C ILE A 131 -2.22 -2.30 -15.99
N HIS A 132 -2.80 -3.46 -15.69
CA HIS A 132 -3.34 -3.72 -14.37
C HIS A 132 -2.42 -4.64 -13.60
N GLN A 133 -2.26 -4.32 -12.30
CA GLN A 133 -1.53 -5.15 -11.34
C GLN A 133 -2.44 -5.44 -10.15
N ASP A 134 -2.58 -6.70 -9.80
CA ASP A 134 -3.22 -7.14 -8.57
C ASP A 134 -2.13 -7.42 -7.52
N VAL A 135 -2.35 -6.91 -6.29
CA VAL A 135 -1.44 -7.07 -5.16
C VAL A 135 -2.20 -7.72 -4.01
N VAL A 136 -1.62 -8.77 -3.43
CA VAL A 136 -2.13 -9.41 -2.21
C VAL A 136 -1.02 -9.40 -1.19
N GLY A 137 -1.28 -8.80 -0.02
CA GLY A 137 -0.30 -8.60 1.03
C GLY A 137 -0.67 -9.25 2.35
N ALA A 138 0.34 -9.63 3.12
CA ALA A 138 0.21 -10.02 4.51
C ALA A 138 1.36 -9.40 5.31
N LYS A 139 1.08 -8.87 6.51
CA LYS A 139 2.05 -8.30 7.43
C LYS A 139 1.84 -8.85 8.82
N LEU A 140 2.93 -9.16 9.52
CA LEU A 140 2.94 -9.64 10.89
C LEU A 140 3.79 -8.72 11.76
N ARG A 141 3.18 -8.12 12.78
CA ARG A 141 3.88 -7.42 13.85
C ARG A 141 4.58 -8.44 14.74
N LEU A 142 5.89 -8.31 14.87
CA LEU A 142 6.74 -9.22 15.64
C LEU A 142 6.87 -8.78 17.10
N ALA A 143 7.24 -7.52 17.32
CA ALA A 143 7.56 -6.97 18.63
C ALA A 143 7.40 -5.45 18.67
N GLY A 144 7.44 -4.90 19.89
CA GLY A 144 7.39 -3.47 20.17
C GLY A 144 6.00 -2.86 19.97
N ASP A 145 5.85 -1.62 20.39
CA ASP A 145 4.70 -0.77 20.12
C ASP A 145 5.19 0.60 19.69
N ALA A 146 4.77 1.01 18.50
CA ALA A 146 5.23 2.28 17.93
C ALA A 146 4.70 3.49 18.69
N VAL A 147 3.51 3.37 19.29
CA VAL A 147 2.72 4.48 19.80
C VAL A 147 2.67 4.51 21.33
N LEU A 148 2.40 3.37 21.98
CA LEU A 148 2.11 3.33 23.41
C LEU A 148 3.33 3.09 24.29
N GLU A 149 4.39 2.45 23.78
CA GLU A 149 5.62 2.18 24.53
C GLU A 149 6.62 3.34 24.39
N GLN A 150 6.33 4.49 25.02
CA GLN A 150 7.18 5.68 24.92
C GLN A 150 8.47 5.58 25.74
N ASP A 151 8.48 4.83 26.83
CA ASP A 151 9.64 4.64 27.69
C ASP A 151 10.67 3.66 27.13
N ARG A 152 10.29 2.87 26.16
CA ARG A 152 11.17 1.89 25.50
C ARG A 152 11.72 2.46 24.19
N ARG A 153 13.04 2.23 23.97
CA ARG A 153 13.68 2.59 22.71
C ARG A 153 13.36 1.64 21.56
N LEU A 154 12.83 0.44 21.87
CA LEU A 154 12.50 -0.56 20.85
C LEU A 154 11.35 -0.02 19.96
N PRO A 155 11.56 0.09 18.63
CA PRO A 155 10.49 0.42 17.70
C PRO A 155 9.53 -0.77 17.58
N GLN A 156 8.36 -0.53 16.99
CA GLN A 156 7.53 -1.61 16.49
C GLN A 156 8.22 -2.25 15.29
N LEU A 157 8.32 -3.57 15.30
CA LEU A 157 8.93 -4.38 14.25
C LEU A 157 7.87 -5.22 13.57
N ALA A 158 7.88 -5.26 12.25
CA ALA A 158 6.99 -6.10 11.45
C ALA A 158 7.73 -6.69 10.24
N ILE A 159 7.26 -7.84 9.78
CA ILE A 159 7.62 -8.42 8.49
C ILE A 159 6.38 -8.48 7.60
N GLY A 160 6.56 -8.35 6.30
CA GLY A 160 5.48 -8.45 5.35
C GLY A 160 5.90 -9.14 4.06
N ILE A 161 4.91 -9.61 3.35
CA ILE A 161 5.02 -10.24 2.04
C ILE A 161 3.94 -9.68 1.13
N GLU A 162 4.27 -9.43 -0.14
CA GLU A 162 3.33 -8.98 -1.17
C GLU A 162 3.52 -9.84 -2.42
N TYR A 163 2.46 -10.52 -2.84
CA TYR A 163 2.38 -11.14 -4.15
C TYR A 163 1.74 -10.16 -5.12
N LYS A 164 2.37 -9.97 -6.28
CA LYS A 164 1.97 -9.03 -7.32
C LYS A 164 1.87 -9.75 -8.66
N ALA A 165 0.83 -9.45 -9.44
CA ALA A 165 0.64 -10.06 -10.75
C ALA A 165 0.04 -9.06 -11.74
N ASN A 166 0.62 -9.02 -12.95
CA ASN A 166 0.21 -8.14 -14.05
C ASN A 166 -0.59 -8.88 -15.11
N ASP A 167 -1.46 -8.13 -15.80
CA ASP A 167 -2.29 -8.65 -16.90
C ASP A 167 -1.62 -8.58 -18.30
N ARG A 168 -0.45 -7.95 -18.42
CA ARG A 168 0.23 -7.66 -19.71
C ARG A 168 1.54 -8.41 -19.90
N GLY A 169 1.61 -9.67 -19.50
CA GLY A 169 2.85 -10.45 -19.50
C GLY A 169 3.60 -10.50 -20.83
N ALA A 170 2.91 -10.52 -21.97
CA ALA A 170 3.56 -10.50 -23.29
C ALA A 170 4.31 -9.18 -23.54
N LEU A 171 3.71 -8.04 -23.20
CA LEU A 171 4.34 -6.73 -23.30
C LEU A 171 5.53 -6.62 -22.35
N LEU A 172 5.37 -7.07 -21.09
CA LEU A 172 6.43 -7.00 -20.10
C LEU A 172 7.66 -7.80 -20.49
N ARG A 173 7.47 -8.98 -21.08
CA ARG A 173 8.58 -9.75 -21.66
C ARG A 173 9.21 -9.08 -22.86
N ALA A 174 8.43 -8.41 -23.70
CA ALA A 174 8.94 -7.68 -24.86
C ALA A 174 9.83 -6.48 -24.48
N ILE A 175 9.60 -5.88 -23.29
CA ILE A 175 10.45 -4.80 -22.76
C ILE A 175 11.61 -5.32 -21.88
N GLY A 176 11.84 -6.63 -21.83
CA GLY A 176 12.99 -7.23 -21.15
C GLY A 176 12.71 -7.77 -19.75
N ALA A 177 11.49 -7.68 -19.21
CA ALA A 177 11.15 -8.31 -17.93
C ALA A 177 11.08 -9.84 -18.05
N HIS A 178 11.55 -10.55 -17.03
CA HIS A 178 11.52 -12.01 -17.01
C HIS A 178 10.13 -12.55 -16.75
N ASP A 179 9.42 -11.98 -15.75
CA ASP A 179 8.13 -12.45 -15.30
C ASP A 179 7.10 -11.31 -15.22
N ASP A 180 5.83 -11.69 -15.32
CA ASP A 180 4.67 -10.81 -15.12
C ASP A 180 4.14 -10.86 -13.68
N HIS A 181 4.75 -11.64 -12.81
CA HIS A 181 4.39 -11.76 -11.40
C HIS A 181 5.63 -11.93 -10.53
N GLY A 182 5.49 -11.61 -9.24
CA GLY A 182 6.59 -11.74 -8.29
C GLY A 182 6.13 -11.59 -6.84
N ILE A 183 7.08 -11.81 -5.94
CA ILE A 183 6.89 -11.69 -4.51
C ILE A 183 7.90 -10.67 -3.98
N ASP A 184 7.44 -9.72 -3.18
CA ASP A 184 8.29 -8.88 -2.37
C ASP A 184 8.21 -9.34 -0.91
N VAL A 185 9.33 -9.31 -0.20
CA VAL A 185 9.39 -9.54 1.24
C VAL A 185 10.04 -8.34 1.89
N TYR A 186 9.48 -7.84 2.98
CA TYR A 186 10.03 -6.68 3.67
C TYR A 186 10.02 -6.83 5.19
N ALA A 187 10.91 -6.08 5.83
CA ALA A 187 10.95 -5.89 7.27
C ALA A 187 10.93 -4.40 7.58
N SER A 188 10.02 -3.98 8.46
CA SER A 188 9.83 -2.57 8.82
C SER A 188 10.04 -2.35 10.30
N ALA A 189 10.56 -1.16 10.64
CA ALA A 189 10.70 -0.66 12.00
C ALA A 189 10.10 0.75 12.08
N THR A 190 9.13 0.96 12.97
CA THR A 190 8.42 2.25 13.09
C THR A 190 8.36 2.67 14.55
N LYS A 191 8.62 3.95 14.80
CA LYS A 191 8.48 4.59 16.12
C LYS A 191 7.82 5.95 15.99
N LEU A 192 6.83 6.21 16.84
CA LEU A 192 6.24 7.52 17.04
C LEU A 192 6.70 8.07 18.39
N TYR A 193 7.36 9.19 18.38
CA TYR A 193 7.75 9.96 19.57
C TYR A 193 6.62 10.95 19.87
N LEU A 194 5.66 10.53 20.71
CA LEU A 194 4.41 11.28 20.97
C LEU A 194 4.67 12.69 21.52
N ALA A 195 5.65 12.84 22.41
CA ALA A 195 5.96 14.15 23.01
C ALA A 195 6.45 15.18 21.96
N GLN A 196 7.09 14.71 20.90
CA GLN A 196 7.59 15.54 19.80
C GLN A 196 6.66 15.54 18.60
N GLY A 197 5.66 14.63 18.57
CA GLY A 197 4.80 14.40 17.41
C GLY A 197 5.54 13.81 16.19
N VAL A 198 6.72 13.22 16.36
CA VAL A 198 7.57 12.74 15.26
C VAL A 198 7.42 11.23 15.09
N LEU A 199 7.05 10.80 13.88
CA LEU A 199 7.08 9.42 13.45
C LEU A 199 8.28 9.20 12.54
N ALA A 200 9.04 8.14 12.82
CA ALA A 200 10.12 7.66 11.95
C ALA A 200 9.87 6.19 11.61
N SER A 201 10.04 5.85 10.33
CA SER A 201 9.93 4.47 9.83
C SER A 201 11.08 4.16 8.88
N ALA A 202 11.60 2.94 8.97
CA ALA A 202 12.59 2.40 8.05
C ALA A 202 12.15 1.00 7.63
N THR A 203 12.29 0.69 6.34
CA THR A 203 11.91 -0.60 5.75
C THR A 203 13.04 -1.09 4.85
N LEU A 204 13.36 -2.37 4.97
CA LEU A 204 14.22 -3.09 4.05
C LEU A 204 13.36 -4.08 3.27
N ARG A 205 13.43 -4.01 1.95
CA ARG A 205 12.65 -4.85 1.04
C ARG A 205 13.56 -5.67 0.15
N ALA A 206 13.34 -6.97 0.08
CA ALA A 206 13.91 -7.83 -0.94
C ALA A 206 12.89 -7.93 -2.09
N THR A 207 13.27 -7.45 -3.27
CA THR A 207 12.39 -7.37 -4.44
C THR A 207 13.17 -7.56 -5.73
N ARG A 208 12.48 -7.96 -6.79
CA ARG A 208 12.91 -7.90 -8.19
C ARG A 208 11.90 -7.14 -9.06
N ALA A 209 10.99 -6.41 -8.43
CA ALA A 209 9.92 -5.65 -9.07
C ALA A 209 10.46 -4.42 -9.78
N ASN A 210 10.17 -4.28 -11.08
CA ASN A 210 10.48 -3.08 -11.87
C ASN A 210 9.33 -2.09 -11.70
N GLN A 211 9.63 -0.84 -11.38
CA GLN A 211 8.63 0.20 -11.12
C GLN A 211 7.49 -0.32 -10.24
N PHE A 212 7.83 -0.77 -9.03
CA PHE A 212 6.89 -1.37 -8.04
C PHE A 212 6.17 -2.64 -8.55
N GLY A 213 6.65 -3.25 -9.62
CA GLY A 213 6.07 -4.42 -10.28
C GLY A 213 5.23 -4.09 -11.52
N LEU A 214 4.86 -2.83 -11.76
CA LEU A 214 4.06 -2.40 -12.92
C LEU A 214 4.75 -2.72 -14.26
N LEU A 215 6.08 -2.73 -14.29
CA LEU A 215 6.90 -3.12 -15.46
C LEU A 215 7.46 -4.55 -15.34
N GLY A 216 6.79 -5.42 -14.59
CA GLY A 216 7.17 -6.82 -14.42
C GLY A 216 8.27 -7.04 -13.38
N PHE A 217 8.89 -8.23 -13.41
CA PHE A 217 9.78 -8.70 -12.36
C PHE A 217 11.06 -9.29 -12.93
N GLY A 218 12.22 -8.88 -12.38
CA GLY A 218 13.52 -9.18 -12.94
C GLY A 218 13.68 -8.57 -14.33
N GLY A 219 14.84 -8.71 -14.93
CA GLY A 219 15.07 -8.19 -16.26
C GLY A 219 16.38 -8.64 -16.86
N ASP A 220 16.64 -8.18 -18.08
CA ASP A 220 17.80 -8.49 -18.89
C ASP A 220 19.13 -8.03 -18.28
N ARG A 221 19.13 -6.99 -17.40
CA ARG A 221 20.31 -6.61 -16.60
C ARG A 221 20.46 -7.48 -15.36
N HIS A 222 19.35 -7.66 -14.60
CA HIS A 222 19.38 -8.40 -13.32
C HIS A 222 18.05 -9.14 -13.11
N GLY A 223 18.11 -10.48 -13.03
CA GLY A 223 16.92 -11.31 -12.81
C GLY A 223 16.62 -11.63 -11.36
N GLY A 224 17.60 -11.45 -10.45
CA GLY A 224 17.51 -11.85 -9.05
C GLY A 224 16.95 -10.79 -8.11
N TYR A 225 16.67 -11.21 -6.87
CA TYR A 225 16.27 -10.30 -5.80
C TYR A 225 17.37 -9.31 -5.44
N ARG A 226 16.98 -8.08 -5.17
CA ARG A 226 17.84 -7.01 -4.67
C ARG A 226 17.25 -6.42 -3.40
N LEU A 227 18.13 -6.08 -2.47
CA LEU A 227 17.74 -5.40 -1.24
C LEU A 227 17.58 -3.91 -1.52
N GLN A 228 16.43 -3.36 -1.15
CA GLN A 228 16.06 -1.96 -1.29
C GLN A 228 15.82 -1.34 0.08
N ALA A 229 16.16 -0.06 0.22
CA ALA A 229 15.92 0.73 1.42
C ALA A 229 14.76 1.71 1.21
N GLU A 230 13.89 1.79 2.22
CA GLU A 230 12.74 2.68 2.23
C GLU A 230 12.69 3.39 3.58
N GLY A 231 12.21 4.63 3.61
CA GLY A 231 12.12 5.40 4.84
C GLY A 231 11.03 6.44 4.80
N SER A 232 10.49 6.77 5.97
CA SER A 232 9.48 7.82 6.15
C SER A 232 9.78 8.61 7.42
N LEU A 233 9.57 9.92 7.33
CA LEU A 233 9.60 10.82 8.47
C LEU A 233 8.33 11.69 8.42
N ALA A 234 7.56 11.68 9.50
CA ALA A 234 6.35 12.49 9.59
C ALA A 234 6.29 13.27 10.90
N LEU A 235 5.63 14.42 10.86
CA LEU A 235 5.35 15.28 12.00
C LEU A 235 3.84 15.41 12.14
N LEU A 236 3.30 15.02 13.29
CA LEU A 236 1.94 15.30 13.68
C LEU A 236 1.84 16.75 14.14
N LEU A 237 1.18 17.59 13.34
CA LEU A 237 0.96 19.01 13.67
C LEU A 237 -0.10 19.13 14.77
N ASP A 238 -1.10 18.25 14.71
CA ASP A 238 -2.10 18.04 15.73
C ASP A 238 -2.65 16.60 15.64
N ARG A 239 -3.74 16.30 16.36
CA ARG A 239 -4.38 14.97 16.31
C ARG A 239 -5.03 14.62 14.97
N HIS A 240 -5.24 15.60 14.08
CA HIS A 240 -5.97 15.44 12.82
C HIS A 240 -5.07 15.62 11.59
N VAL A 241 -3.91 16.26 11.72
CA VAL A 241 -3.05 16.63 10.61
C VAL A 241 -1.62 16.15 10.85
N ALA A 242 -1.08 15.44 9.88
CA ALA A 242 0.34 15.10 9.80
C ALA A 242 0.92 15.56 8.47
N VAL A 243 2.19 15.92 8.48
CA VAL A 243 2.99 16.21 7.28
C VAL A 243 4.21 15.31 7.30
N GLY A 244 4.71 14.92 6.14
CA GLY A 244 5.87 14.04 6.11
C GLY A 244 6.49 13.91 4.74
N VAL A 245 7.57 13.14 4.71
CA VAL A 245 8.31 12.80 3.50
C VAL A 245 8.61 11.31 3.50
N GLU A 246 8.63 10.71 2.32
CA GLU A 246 9.01 9.32 2.11
C GLU A 246 10.09 9.21 1.04
N TYR A 247 10.87 8.17 1.13
CA TYR A 247 11.90 7.82 0.17
C TYR A 247 11.95 6.32 -0.02
N ARG A 248 12.00 5.85 -1.28
CA ARG A 248 12.00 4.43 -1.62
C ARG A 248 12.95 4.19 -2.80
N THR A 249 13.97 3.36 -2.60
CA THR A 249 14.83 2.91 -3.69
C THR A 249 14.14 1.85 -4.53
N LYS A 250 14.56 1.70 -5.79
CA LYS A 250 14.06 0.70 -6.73
C LYS A 250 15.23 -0.06 -7.36
N PRO A 251 15.08 -1.37 -7.71
CA PRO A 251 16.11 -2.10 -8.40
C PRO A 251 16.15 -1.72 -9.89
N ASP A 252 17.32 -1.46 -10.43
CA ASP A 252 17.54 -1.22 -11.87
C ASP A 252 17.82 -2.56 -12.57
N ASN A 253 16.77 -3.22 -13.08
CA ASN A 253 16.82 -4.55 -13.67
C ASN A 253 16.66 -4.57 -15.19
N LEU A 254 16.07 -3.51 -15.78
CA LEU A 254 15.75 -3.45 -17.22
C LEU A 254 16.80 -2.69 -17.98
N GLY A 255 17.20 -3.20 -19.14
CA GLY A 255 18.15 -2.54 -20.04
C GLY A 255 17.60 -1.29 -20.73
N ILE A 256 16.30 -1.27 -20.97
CA ILE A 256 15.63 -0.15 -21.64
C ILE A 256 15.31 1.03 -20.71
N ALA A 257 15.37 0.82 -19.38
CA ALA A 257 14.97 1.81 -18.39
C ALA A 257 16.02 1.89 -17.28
N GLN A 258 16.40 3.10 -16.91
CA GLN A 258 17.16 3.35 -15.69
C GLN A 258 16.18 3.69 -14.57
N GLU A 259 16.23 2.94 -13.48
CA GLU A 259 15.36 3.16 -12.33
C GLU A 259 16.03 4.07 -11.32
N ASP A 260 15.41 5.22 -11.05
CA ASP A 260 15.78 6.12 -9.96
C ASP A 260 14.86 5.92 -8.76
N ALA A 261 15.32 6.35 -7.58
CA ALA A 261 14.51 6.28 -6.36
C ALA A 261 13.24 7.13 -6.48
N ALA A 262 12.20 6.71 -5.78
CA ALA A 262 10.98 7.48 -5.62
C ALA A 262 10.97 8.22 -4.28
N TRP A 263 10.29 9.37 -4.23
CA TRP A 263 10.06 10.11 -2.99
C TRP A 263 8.75 10.89 -3.06
N ASP A 264 8.22 11.23 -1.91
CA ASP A 264 7.09 12.13 -1.81
C ASP A 264 7.21 13.10 -0.61
N ALA A 265 6.38 14.14 -0.66
CA ALA A 265 6.11 15.02 0.46
C ALA A 265 4.60 15.14 0.62
N PHE A 266 4.07 14.71 1.76
CA PHE A 266 2.63 14.53 1.96
C PHE A 266 2.06 15.36 3.11
N VAL A 267 0.76 15.59 3.01
CA VAL A 267 -0.12 16.04 4.09
C VAL A 267 -1.23 15.01 4.25
N ALA A 268 -1.38 14.45 5.44
CA ALA A 268 -2.47 13.56 5.80
C ALA A 268 -3.43 14.27 6.76
N TRP A 269 -4.72 14.24 6.45
CA TRP A 269 -5.79 14.82 7.26
C TRP A 269 -6.84 13.79 7.59
N ALA A 270 -7.10 13.59 8.89
CA ALA A 270 -8.12 12.72 9.41
C ALA A 270 -9.14 13.51 10.23
N PRO A 271 -10.24 14.01 9.64
CA PRO A 271 -11.28 14.74 10.36
C PRO A 271 -11.95 13.91 11.45
N GLY A 272 -11.85 12.58 11.35
CA GLY A 272 -12.39 11.62 12.30
C GLY A 272 -11.81 10.24 12.09
N ARG A 273 -12.28 9.27 12.89
CA ARG A 273 -11.76 7.89 12.87
C ARG A 273 -12.01 7.13 11.56
N HIS A 274 -13.05 7.51 10.85
CA HIS A 274 -13.54 6.74 9.71
C HIS A 274 -13.07 7.27 8.37
N VAL A 275 -12.47 8.47 8.33
CA VAL A 275 -12.07 9.12 7.07
C VAL A 275 -10.68 9.69 7.22
N SER A 276 -9.81 9.42 6.26
CA SER A 276 -8.56 10.15 6.06
C SER A 276 -8.36 10.50 4.59
N LEU A 277 -7.81 11.69 4.37
CA LEU A 277 -7.40 12.21 3.07
C LEU A 277 -5.91 12.48 3.12
N THR A 278 -5.17 11.95 2.13
CA THR A 278 -3.74 12.24 1.97
C THR A 278 -3.52 12.88 0.61
N LEU A 279 -2.84 14.00 0.62
CA LEU A 279 -2.37 14.70 -0.58
C LEU A 279 -0.86 14.73 -0.56
N ALA A 280 -0.20 14.51 -1.70
CA ALA A 280 1.25 14.60 -1.79
C ALA A 280 1.69 15.16 -3.15
N TYR A 281 2.86 15.77 -3.16
CA TYR A 281 3.70 15.86 -4.34
C TYR A 281 4.55 14.60 -4.37
N VAL A 282 4.60 13.93 -5.52
CA VAL A 282 5.33 12.67 -5.68
C VAL A 282 6.28 12.75 -6.87
N ASP A 283 7.45 12.22 -6.70
CA ASP A 283 8.41 11.92 -7.77
C ASP A 283 8.65 10.40 -7.75
N LEU A 284 8.23 9.73 -8.81
CA LEU A 284 8.41 8.28 -8.94
C LEU A 284 9.73 7.89 -9.62
N GLY A 285 10.63 8.87 -9.82
CA GLY A 285 11.86 8.68 -10.57
C GLY A 285 11.59 8.42 -12.05
N ASN A 286 12.55 7.84 -12.73
CA ASN A 286 12.38 7.50 -14.14
C ASN A 286 11.37 6.37 -14.31
N ILE A 287 10.46 6.55 -15.26
CA ILE A 287 9.60 5.50 -15.80
C ILE A 287 9.96 5.35 -17.28
N VAL A 288 10.65 4.27 -17.62
CA VAL A 288 11.26 3.99 -18.92
C VAL A 288 12.38 4.98 -19.26
N VAL A 289 12.07 6.18 -19.76
CA VAL A 289 13.10 7.11 -20.30
C VAL A 289 13.02 8.52 -19.69
N ALA A 290 12.01 8.82 -18.87
CA ALA A 290 11.81 10.15 -18.33
C ALA A 290 11.43 10.12 -16.85
N SER A 291 11.95 11.09 -16.10
CA SER A 291 11.53 11.31 -14.70
C SER A 291 10.06 11.72 -14.66
N GLN A 292 9.32 11.15 -13.72
CA GLN A 292 7.88 11.31 -13.60
C GLN A 292 7.52 11.83 -12.22
N HIS A 293 6.96 13.03 -12.19
CA HIS A 293 6.52 13.67 -10.97
C HIS A 293 5.08 14.18 -11.10
N GLY A 294 4.46 14.47 -9.97
CA GLY A 294 3.09 14.94 -10.03
C GLY A 294 2.36 14.97 -8.69
N ALA A 295 1.05 14.87 -8.76
CA ALA A 295 0.16 14.93 -7.61
C ALA A 295 -0.40 13.57 -7.23
N TYR A 296 -0.39 13.28 -5.94
CA TYR A 296 -0.99 12.10 -5.32
C TYR A 296 -2.17 12.54 -4.47
N ALA A 297 -3.27 11.83 -4.56
CA ALA A 297 -4.43 11.99 -3.69
C ALA A 297 -4.97 10.62 -3.30
N SER A 298 -5.19 10.39 -2.00
CA SER A 298 -5.75 9.14 -1.47
C SER A 298 -6.85 9.43 -0.46
N LEU A 299 -7.98 8.77 -0.63
CA LEU A 299 -9.09 8.75 0.32
C LEU A 299 -9.18 7.36 0.93
N GLN A 300 -9.25 7.31 2.26
CA GLN A 300 -9.39 6.08 3.01
C GLN A 300 -10.61 6.16 3.93
N LEU A 301 -11.42 5.10 3.94
CA LEU A 301 -12.53 4.91 4.85
C LEU A 301 -12.21 3.75 5.78
N GLY A 302 -12.14 4.02 7.09
CA GLY A 302 -11.72 3.07 8.13
C GLY A 302 -12.85 2.70 9.11
N PHE A 303 -12.74 1.52 9.72
CA PHE A 303 -13.60 1.01 10.78
C PHE A 303 -12.84 0.14 11.77
#